data_29f24266d75ebe57bf213f26c970a8a6
#
_entry.id   29f24266d75ebe57bf213f26c970a8a6
#
_cell.length_a   1.000
_cell.length_b   1.000
_cell.length_c   1.000
_cell.angle_alpha   90.00
_cell.angle_beta   90.00
_cell.angle_gamma   90.00
#
_symmetry.space_group_name_H-M   'P 1'
#
loop_
_entity.id
_entity.type
_entity.pdbx_description
1 polymer ?
#
loop_
_entity_poly.entity_id
_entity_poly.type
_entity_poly.pdbx_seq_one_letter_code
_entity_poly.pdbx_strand_id
1 'polypeptide(L)'
;MGAEGALGVKAEAPPPLAFVTPEGSAGLAALLEADPHPVPEEAGVIAAALEAAALFTGPTQGPGGFWDELLPPPSKLARGIVARAAQLVGARRLDRSVPNDCSGLVRLAYLQAGIDLVAHGFLAGENAVTGIFRRAQAAGAVHRLNPRPGDLAFFKETYDRNRDGKRNDGMTHIAVVESVAPDGTVTFIHRGGKGVARSHMNLARPTVHKLNSGALLNDFIRPASKGMRAYLAGELFVAFASPGGL
;
A
#
# COMPACT_ATOMS: atom_id res chain seq x y z
N MET A 1 49.80 45.88 20.77
CA MET A 1 49.63 46.11 19.35
C MET A 1 49.15 44.77 18.76
N GLY A 2 48.00 44.57 18.24
CA GLY A 2 46.88 45.38 17.81
C GLY A 2 45.63 44.46 17.79
N ALA A 3 44.52 45.04 18.09
CA ALA A 3 43.20 44.41 18.04
C ALA A 3 42.62 44.56 16.64
N GLU A 4 42.00 43.50 16.13
CA GLU A 4 41.02 43.51 15.03
C GLU A 4 39.97 42.51 15.44
N GLY A 5 38.76 42.82 15.76
CA GLY A 5 37.74 43.61 15.08
C GLY A 5 36.82 42.60 14.34
N ALA A 6 36.07 41.71 15.08
CA ALA A 6 35.03 40.83 14.47
C ALA A 6 33.75 41.66 14.33
N LEU A 7 33.37 41.97 13.10
CA LEU A 7 32.08 42.54 12.70
C LEU A 7 31.00 41.49 12.83
N GLY A 8 30.14 41.64 13.83
CA GLY A 8 28.91 40.89 14.00
C GLY A 8 27.85 41.33 12.99
N VAL A 9 27.51 40.47 12.03
CA VAL A 9 26.35 40.66 11.20
C VAL A 9 25.11 40.24 11.98
N LYS A 10 24.31 41.23 12.40
CA LYS A 10 22.95 40.98 12.93
C LYS A 10 22.08 40.48 11.80
N ALA A 11 21.61 39.25 11.93
CA ALA A 11 20.52 38.76 11.11
C ALA A 11 19.22 39.41 11.49
N GLU A 12 18.65 40.17 10.59
CA GLU A 12 17.34 40.81 10.73
C GLU A 12 16.26 39.75 10.59
N ALA A 13 15.33 39.68 11.53
CA ALA A 13 14.20 38.74 11.48
C ALA A 13 13.22 39.13 10.38
N PRO A 14 12.63 38.16 9.64
CA PRO A 14 11.64 38.47 8.63
C PRO A 14 10.35 39.05 9.27
N PRO A 15 9.64 39.94 8.55
CA PRO A 15 8.42 40.56 9.07
C PRO A 15 7.31 39.50 9.24
N PRO A 16 6.38 39.72 10.20
CA PRO A 16 5.27 38.79 10.41
C PRO A 16 4.32 38.77 9.20
N LEU A 17 3.94 37.59 8.79
CA LEU A 17 2.92 37.36 7.76
C LEU A 17 1.59 37.99 8.21
N ALA A 18 1.11 38.99 7.47
CA ALA A 18 -0.20 39.57 7.67
C ALA A 18 -1.28 38.52 7.42
N PHE A 19 -2.09 38.23 8.42
CA PHE A 19 -3.33 37.48 8.30
C PHE A 19 -4.32 38.32 7.49
N VAL A 20 -4.61 37.88 6.26
CA VAL A 20 -5.75 38.39 5.49
C VAL A 20 -7.00 37.73 6.04
N THR A 21 -7.84 38.50 6.74
CA THR A 21 -9.19 38.06 7.11
C THR A 21 -10.05 37.91 5.86
N PRO A 22 -10.78 36.81 5.68
CA PRO A 22 -11.72 36.70 4.58
C PRO A 22 -13.00 37.49 4.89
N GLU A 23 -13.07 38.75 4.51
CA GLU A 23 -14.35 39.42 4.28
C GLU A 23 -14.87 38.94 2.94
N GLY A 24 -15.84 38.03 2.96
CA GLY A 24 -16.41 37.50 1.73
C GLY A 24 -17.49 36.42 1.92
N SER A 25 -18.04 36.29 3.15
CA SER A 25 -19.12 35.31 3.39
C SER A 25 -20.52 35.74 2.88
N ALA A 26 -20.65 36.91 2.27
CA ALA A 26 -21.93 37.40 1.70
C ALA A 26 -22.17 36.92 0.26
N GLY A 27 -21.19 36.38 -0.45
CA GLY A 27 -21.31 35.95 -1.84
C GLY A 27 -21.82 34.54 -2.06
N LEU A 28 -21.71 33.67 -1.04
CA LEU A 28 -22.07 32.25 -1.20
C LEU A 28 -23.56 31.96 -0.90
N ALA A 29 -24.23 32.84 -0.15
CA ALA A 29 -25.66 32.72 0.14
C ALA A 29 -26.56 33.08 -1.05
N ALA A 30 -26.08 33.98 -1.93
CA ALA A 30 -26.83 34.41 -3.12
C ALA A 30 -26.81 33.41 -4.29
N LEU A 31 -25.94 32.38 -4.24
CA LEU A 31 -25.85 31.30 -5.26
C LEU A 31 -26.78 30.12 -4.96
N LEU A 32 -27.39 30.08 -3.77
CA LEU A 32 -28.30 29.01 -3.37
C LEU A 32 -29.78 29.32 -3.56
N GLU A 33 -30.13 30.57 -4.04
CA GLU A 33 -31.49 30.97 -4.37
C GLU A 33 -31.74 31.16 -5.88
N ALA A 34 -30.89 30.57 -6.73
CA ALA A 34 -31.21 30.49 -8.16
C ALA A 34 -32.18 29.31 -8.38
N ASP A 35 -33.35 29.63 -8.96
CA ASP A 35 -34.41 28.73 -9.38
C ASP A 35 -33.91 27.40 -9.91
N PRO A 36 -34.57 26.28 -9.55
CA PRO A 36 -34.26 24.99 -10.15
C PRO A 36 -34.73 24.98 -11.60
N HIS A 37 -33.83 25.37 -12.52
CA HIS A 37 -34.03 25.01 -13.90
C HIS A 37 -33.99 23.48 -14.01
N PRO A 38 -34.99 22.87 -14.68
CA PRO A 38 -34.94 21.43 -14.90
C PRO A 38 -33.71 21.14 -15.77
N VAL A 39 -32.81 20.30 -15.25
CA VAL A 39 -31.75 19.62 -16.02
C VAL A 39 -32.33 18.33 -16.60
N PRO A 40 -32.88 18.36 -17.85
CA PRO A 40 -33.68 17.24 -18.33
C PRO A 40 -32.87 16.10 -18.96
N GLU A 41 -31.59 16.21 -19.16
CA GLU A 41 -30.89 15.23 -19.99
C GLU A 41 -29.80 14.41 -19.25
N GLU A 42 -29.13 14.98 -18.28
CA GLU A 42 -28.05 14.26 -17.61
C GLU A 42 -28.54 13.22 -16.60
N ALA A 43 -29.68 13.47 -15.92
CA ALA A 43 -30.28 12.50 -15.01
C ALA A 43 -30.79 11.26 -15.76
N GLY A 44 -31.28 11.44 -16.99
CA GLY A 44 -31.70 10.35 -17.86
C GLY A 44 -30.56 9.48 -18.34
N VAL A 45 -29.41 10.08 -18.63
CA VAL A 45 -28.20 9.35 -19.08
C VAL A 45 -27.60 8.53 -17.92
N ILE A 46 -27.60 9.09 -16.71
CA ILE A 46 -27.09 8.36 -15.53
C ILE A 46 -28.07 7.23 -15.16
N ALA A 47 -29.38 7.44 -15.22
CA ALA A 47 -30.38 6.41 -14.97
C ALA A 47 -30.31 5.30 -16.02
N ALA A 48 -30.17 5.66 -17.31
CA ALA A 48 -30.01 4.67 -18.40
C ALA A 48 -28.69 3.91 -18.29
N ALA A 49 -27.62 4.54 -17.83
CA ALA A 49 -26.33 3.86 -17.59
C ALA A 49 -26.42 2.92 -16.39
N LEU A 50 -27.17 3.24 -15.35
CA LEU A 50 -27.42 2.39 -14.19
C LEU A 50 -28.37 1.23 -14.54
N GLU A 51 -29.39 1.44 -15.35
CA GLU A 51 -30.25 0.38 -15.85
C GLU A 51 -29.52 -0.55 -16.86
N ALA A 52 -28.68 -0.01 -17.72
CA ALA A 52 -27.83 -0.80 -18.60
C ALA A 52 -26.84 -1.64 -17.78
N ALA A 53 -26.25 -1.10 -16.73
CA ALA A 53 -25.39 -1.83 -15.81
C ALA A 53 -26.17 -2.94 -15.06
N ALA A 54 -27.46 -2.72 -14.72
CA ALA A 54 -28.30 -3.72 -14.08
C ALA A 54 -28.71 -4.87 -15.02
N LEU A 55 -28.82 -4.62 -16.33
CA LEU A 55 -29.10 -5.63 -17.35
C LEU A 55 -27.89 -6.55 -17.62
N PHE A 56 -26.67 -6.13 -17.26
CA PHE A 56 -25.47 -6.97 -17.34
C PHE A 56 -25.19 -7.79 -16.08
N THR A 57 -26.02 -7.68 -15.03
CA THR A 57 -25.95 -8.57 -13.88
C THR A 57 -26.71 -9.87 -14.13
N GLY A 58 -26.36 -10.58 -15.18
CA GLY A 58 -26.60 -12.02 -15.27
C GLY A 58 -25.80 -12.72 -14.16
N PRO A 59 -26.16 -13.94 -13.73
CA PRO A 59 -25.45 -14.64 -12.67
C PRO A 59 -23.98 -14.77 -13.06
N THR A 60 -23.13 -13.95 -12.49
CA THR A 60 -21.67 -14.01 -12.65
C THR A 60 -21.18 -15.29 -11.98
N GLN A 61 -21.12 -16.34 -12.74
CA GLN A 61 -20.39 -17.55 -12.38
C GLN A 61 -18.92 -17.31 -12.73
N GLY A 62 -18.09 -17.06 -11.73
CA GLY A 62 -16.64 -17.02 -11.85
C GLY A 62 -15.98 -15.83 -11.16
N PRO A 63 -14.70 -15.95 -10.79
CA PRO A 63 -13.90 -14.84 -10.30
C PRO A 63 -13.52 -13.93 -11.47
N GLY A 64 -14.35 -12.93 -11.75
CA GLY A 64 -14.14 -11.95 -12.81
C GLY A 64 -15.32 -10.98 -12.80
N GLY A 65 -15.20 -9.87 -12.07
CA GLY A 65 -16.17 -8.80 -12.14
C GLY A 65 -15.89 -7.92 -13.38
N PHE A 66 -16.87 -7.08 -13.76
CA PHE A 66 -16.78 -6.10 -14.85
C PHE A 66 -15.45 -5.30 -14.89
N TRP A 67 -14.84 -5.07 -13.73
CA TRP A 67 -13.56 -4.37 -13.61
C TRP A 67 -12.35 -5.23 -14.03
N ASP A 68 -12.45 -6.55 -13.97
CA ASP A 68 -11.37 -7.45 -14.42
C ASP A 68 -11.22 -7.45 -15.93
N GLU A 69 -12.29 -7.14 -16.67
CA GLU A 69 -12.26 -6.98 -18.14
C GLU A 69 -11.65 -5.65 -18.59
N LEU A 70 -11.71 -4.60 -17.73
CA LEU A 70 -11.17 -3.27 -18.04
C LEU A 70 -9.69 -3.12 -17.68
N LEU A 71 -9.17 -3.96 -16.80
CA LEU A 71 -7.75 -3.94 -16.46
C LEU A 71 -6.99 -4.91 -17.37
N PRO A 72 -5.87 -4.49 -17.96
CA PRO A 72 -5.06 -5.42 -18.75
C PRO A 72 -4.67 -6.62 -17.85
N PRO A 73 -4.73 -7.84 -18.38
CA PRO A 73 -4.38 -9.04 -17.62
C PRO A 73 -2.96 -8.89 -17.04
N PRO A 74 -2.68 -9.50 -15.88
CA PRO A 74 -1.35 -9.47 -15.29
C PRO A 74 -0.30 -9.92 -16.30
N SER A 75 0.83 -9.23 -16.36
CA SER A 75 1.94 -9.57 -17.24
C SER A 75 2.42 -11.02 -16.98
N LYS A 76 3.11 -11.63 -17.96
CA LYS A 76 3.74 -12.96 -17.78
C LYS A 76 4.66 -12.97 -16.55
N LEU A 77 5.41 -11.87 -16.36
CA LEU A 77 6.28 -11.64 -15.20
C LEU A 77 5.48 -11.71 -13.89
N ALA A 78 4.42 -10.91 -13.77
CA ALA A 78 3.58 -10.86 -12.57
C ALA A 78 2.94 -12.23 -12.27
N ARG A 79 2.42 -12.91 -13.28
CA ARG A 79 1.87 -14.28 -13.12
C ARG A 79 2.91 -15.26 -12.60
N GLY A 80 4.15 -15.21 -13.10
CA GLY A 80 5.25 -16.05 -12.63
C GLY A 80 5.59 -15.82 -11.17
N ILE A 81 5.66 -14.55 -10.75
CA ILE A 81 5.92 -14.14 -9.36
C ILE A 81 4.81 -14.67 -8.44
N VAL A 82 3.55 -14.42 -8.77
CA VAL A 82 2.38 -14.86 -7.99
C VAL A 82 2.34 -16.38 -7.90
N ALA A 83 2.49 -17.08 -9.01
CA ALA A 83 2.47 -18.55 -9.04
C ALA A 83 3.55 -19.14 -8.12
N ARG A 84 4.76 -18.56 -8.15
CA ARG A 84 5.84 -19.01 -7.27
C ARG A 84 5.55 -18.73 -5.79
N ALA A 85 5.07 -17.56 -5.45
CA ALA A 85 4.68 -17.24 -4.08
C ALA A 85 3.57 -18.18 -3.58
N ALA A 86 2.55 -18.45 -4.41
CA ALA A 86 1.44 -19.34 -4.09
C ALA A 86 1.88 -20.78 -3.82
N GLN A 87 2.85 -21.32 -4.59
CA GLN A 87 3.45 -22.64 -4.35
C GLN A 87 4.12 -22.78 -2.97
N LEU A 88 4.56 -21.67 -2.39
CA LEU A 88 5.24 -21.65 -1.09
C LEU A 88 4.26 -21.56 0.09
N VAL A 89 2.97 -21.31 -0.16
CA VAL A 89 1.96 -21.22 0.91
C VAL A 89 1.92 -22.53 1.72
N GLY A 90 1.91 -22.41 3.04
CA GLY A 90 2.00 -23.55 3.97
C GLY A 90 3.43 -23.94 4.32
N ALA A 91 4.45 -23.49 3.57
CA ALA A 91 5.83 -23.80 3.89
C ALA A 91 6.26 -23.16 5.23
N ARG A 92 6.79 -23.96 6.13
CA ARG A 92 7.36 -23.50 7.40
C ARG A 92 8.81 -23.05 7.25
N ARG A 93 9.51 -23.57 6.25
CA ARG A 93 10.89 -23.22 5.93
C ARG A 93 10.98 -22.96 4.42
N LEU A 94 11.73 -21.94 4.08
CA LEU A 94 12.10 -21.61 2.70
C LEU A 94 13.37 -22.39 2.31
N ASP A 95 13.69 -22.33 1.02
CA ASP A 95 14.95 -22.85 0.51
C ASP A 95 16.14 -22.18 1.22
N ARG A 96 17.24 -22.94 1.38
CA ARG A 96 18.45 -22.47 2.09
C ARG A 96 19.22 -21.37 1.35
N SER A 97 18.93 -21.15 0.07
CA SER A 97 19.53 -20.07 -0.74
C SER A 97 19.08 -18.68 -0.31
N VAL A 98 18.02 -18.56 0.50
CA VAL A 98 17.50 -17.29 1.00
C VAL A 98 17.28 -17.33 2.52
N PRO A 99 17.21 -16.17 3.19
CA PRO A 99 16.78 -16.08 4.59
C PRO A 99 15.39 -16.68 4.79
N ASN A 100 15.17 -17.36 5.93
CA ASN A 100 13.86 -17.93 6.26
C ASN A 100 12.93 -16.89 6.90
N ASP A 101 12.69 -15.78 6.20
CA ASP A 101 11.88 -14.64 6.63
C ASP A 101 11.05 -14.06 5.46
N CYS A 102 10.38 -12.92 5.69
CA CYS A 102 9.54 -12.27 4.69
C CYS A 102 10.33 -11.83 3.44
N SER A 103 11.58 -11.40 3.61
CA SER A 103 12.44 -11.00 2.49
C SER A 103 12.86 -12.20 1.64
N GLY A 104 13.14 -13.35 2.26
CA GLY A 104 13.47 -14.57 1.54
C GLY A 104 12.32 -15.09 0.67
N LEU A 105 11.07 -15.00 1.16
CA LEU A 105 9.90 -15.37 0.37
C LEU A 105 9.80 -14.56 -0.94
N VAL A 106 9.82 -13.21 -0.83
CA VAL A 106 9.69 -12.35 -2.00
C VAL A 106 10.87 -12.51 -2.95
N ARG A 107 12.08 -12.73 -2.42
CA ARG A 107 13.26 -13.03 -3.24
C ARG A 107 13.08 -14.30 -4.06
N LEU A 108 12.62 -15.40 -3.46
CA LEU A 108 12.35 -16.65 -4.21
C LEU A 108 11.30 -16.46 -5.29
N ALA A 109 10.23 -15.69 -5.01
CA ALA A 109 9.18 -15.43 -5.98
C ALA A 109 9.71 -14.62 -7.17
N TYR A 110 10.51 -13.60 -6.94
CA TYR A 110 11.06 -12.71 -7.95
C TYR A 110 12.23 -13.34 -8.72
N LEU A 111 13.09 -14.11 -8.06
CA LEU A 111 14.17 -14.85 -8.73
C LEU A 111 13.64 -15.83 -9.79
N GLN A 112 12.49 -16.48 -9.52
CA GLN A 112 11.81 -17.32 -10.52
C GLN A 112 11.42 -16.55 -11.79
N ALA A 113 11.23 -15.24 -11.68
CA ALA A 113 10.92 -14.35 -12.78
C ALA A 113 12.17 -13.63 -13.35
N GLY A 114 13.37 -14.00 -12.90
CA GLY A 114 14.64 -13.43 -13.33
C GLY A 114 15.04 -12.13 -12.65
N ILE A 115 14.34 -11.73 -11.59
CA ILE A 115 14.63 -10.49 -10.83
C ILE A 115 15.30 -10.84 -9.51
N ASP A 116 16.57 -10.43 -9.34
CA ASP A 116 17.23 -10.49 -8.02
C ASP A 116 17.03 -9.18 -7.27
N LEU A 117 16.10 -9.16 -6.32
CA LEU A 117 15.74 -7.98 -5.52
C LEU A 117 16.89 -7.41 -4.68
N VAL A 118 17.97 -8.16 -4.49
CA VAL A 118 19.10 -7.76 -3.64
C VAL A 118 20.42 -7.64 -4.42
N ALA A 119 20.38 -7.71 -5.76
CA ALA A 119 21.56 -7.61 -6.63
C ALA A 119 22.40 -6.34 -6.39
N HIS A 120 21.81 -5.27 -5.89
CA HIS A 120 22.51 -3.99 -5.63
C HIS A 120 23.06 -3.87 -4.21
N GLY A 121 23.00 -4.96 -3.42
CA GLY A 121 23.50 -4.96 -2.05
C GLY A 121 22.67 -4.08 -1.09
N PHE A 122 23.18 -3.96 0.13
CA PHE A 122 22.56 -3.18 1.21
C PHE A 122 23.54 -2.10 1.69
N LEU A 123 22.99 -1.00 2.19
CA LEU A 123 23.76 0.01 2.89
C LEU A 123 24.08 -0.48 4.32
N ALA A 124 25.10 0.13 4.94
CA ALA A 124 25.48 -0.21 6.32
C ALA A 124 24.27 -0.05 7.28
N GLY A 125 23.96 -1.09 8.05
CA GLY A 125 22.84 -1.12 8.98
C GLY A 125 21.44 -1.30 8.36
N GLU A 126 21.33 -1.36 7.04
CA GLU A 126 20.07 -1.54 6.33
C GLU A 126 19.57 -2.98 6.46
N ASN A 127 18.28 -3.15 6.75
CA ASN A 127 17.65 -4.47 6.66
C ASN A 127 17.20 -4.75 5.22
N ALA A 128 16.96 -6.03 4.90
CA ALA A 128 16.60 -6.45 3.54
C ALA A 128 15.33 -5.77 3.00
N VAL A 129 14.32 -5.54 3.85
CA VAL A 129 13.06 -4.88 3.44
C VAL A 129 13.32 -3.43 3.03
N THR A 130 14.12 -2.70 3.82
CA THR A 130 14.51 -1.32 3.51
C THR A 130 15.34 -1.26 2.24
N GLY A 131 16.30 -2.16 2.05
CA GLY A 131 17.12 -2.22 0.84
C GLY A 131 16.31 -2.48 -0.42
N ILE A 132 15.37 -3.44 -0.37
CA ILE A 132 14.45 -3.71 -1.49
C ILE A 132 13.57 -2.48 -1.76
N PHE A 133 13.07 -1.81 -0.72
CA PHE A 133 12.25 -0.61 -0.89
C PHE A 133 13.05 0.54 -1.52
N ARG A 134 14.27 0.78 -1.06
CA ARG A 134 15.17 1.78 -1.65
C ARG A 134 15.43 1.52 -3.12
N ARG A 135 15.65 0.24 -3.49
CA ARG A 135 15.77 -0.15 -4.90
C ARG A 135 14.51 0.17 -5.69
N ALA A 136 13.33 -0.19 -5.16
CA ALA A 136 12.05 0.10 -5.80
C ALA A 136 11.82 1.61 -5.97
N GLN A 137 12.24 2.43 -5.00
CA GLN A 137 12.20 3.89 -5.12
C GLN A 137 13.12 4.41 -6.22
N ALA A 138 14.36 3.92 -6.28
CA ALA A 138 15.31 4.32 -7.30
C ALA A 138 14.86 3.93 -8.72
N ALA A 139 14.12 2.84 -8.86
CA ALA A 139 13.52 2.37 -10.11
C ALA A 139 12.20 3.10 -10.48
N GLY A 140 11.70 4.00 -9.63
CA GLY A 140 10.39 4.65 -9.84
C GLY A 140 9.20 3.69 -9.77
N ALA A 141 9.39 2.50 -9.18
CA ALA A 141 8.40 1.43 -9.14
C ALA A 141 7.38 1.58 -7.99
N VAL A 142 7.66 2.46 -7.01
CA VAL A 142 6.83 2.63 -5.81
C VAL A 142 5.55 3.39 -6.10
N HIS A 143 4.41 2.86 -5.61
CA HIS A 143 3.10 3.51 -5.70
C HIS A 143 2.25 3.19 -4.47
N ARG A 144 1.10 3.86 -4.33
CA ARG A 144 0.18 3.66 -3.19
C ARG A 144 -1.25 3.28 -3.59
N LEU A 145 -1.56 3.39 -4.86
CA LEU A 145 -2.90 3.18 -5.41
C LEU A 145 -2.85 2.06 -6.46
N ASN A 146 -4.00 1.46 -6.72
CA ASN A 146 -4.19 0.46 -7.78
C ASN A 146 -3.18 -0.72 -7.71
N PRO A 147 -3.11 -1.44 -6.57
CA PRO A 147 -2.26 -2.61 -6.48
C PRO A 147 -2.64 -3.65 -7.53
N ARG A 148 -1.63 -4.37 -8.01
CA ARG A 148 -1.80 -5.42 -9.02
C ARG A 148 -1.17 -6.73 -8.56
N PRO A 149 -1.67 -7.88 -9.04
CA PRO A 149 -0.98 -9.14 -8.80
C PRO A 149 0.48 -9.08 -9.21
N GLY A 150 1.35 -9.56 -8.34
CA GLY A 150 2.81 -9.54 -8.52
C GLY A 150 3.50 -8.32 -7.90
N ASP A 151 2.79 -7.28 -7.49
CA ASP A 151 3.39 -6.16 -6.75
C ASP A 151 3.97 -6.63 -5.40
N LEU A 152 5.01 -5.96 -4.95
CA LEU A 152 5.44 -6.01 -3.55
C LEU A 152 4.53 -5.12 -2.70
N ALA A 153 4.20 -5.56 -1.50
CA ALA A 153 3.55 -4.74 -0.48
C ALA A 153 4.49 -4.58 0.71
N PHE A 154 4.73 -3.34 1.14
CA PHE A 154 5.65 -2.98 2.21
C PHE A 154 4.89 -2.52 3.45
N PHE A 155 5.36 -2.99 4.61
CA PHE A 155 4.77 -2.66 5.90
C PHE A 155 5.84 -2.21 6.89
N LYS A 156 5.46 -1.27 7.77
CA LYS A 156 6.31 -0.78 8.85
C LYS A 156 5.91 -1.36 10.19
N GLU A 157 6.87 -1.47 11.09
CA GLU A 157 6.62 -1.71 12.52
C GLU A 157 5.76 -2.95 12.81
N THR A 158 5.91 -4.02 12.02
CA THR A 158 5.18 -5.28 12.21
C THR A 158 5.69 -6.12 13.39
N TYR A 159 6.88 -5.81 13.89
CA TYR A 159 7.45 -6.34 15.12
C TYR A 159 8.46 -5.33 15.69
N ASP A 160 8.79 -5.49 16.96
CA ASP A 160 9.81 -4.72 17.67
C ASP A 160 11.18 -5.34 17.36
N ARG A 161 11.91 -4.74 16.44
CA ARG A 161 13.19 -5.26 15.94
C ARG A 161 14.33 -5.01 16.91
N ASN A 162 14.36 -3.82 17.51
CA ASN A 162 15.40 -3.39 18.43
C ASN A 162 15.08 -3.74 19.90
N ARG A 163 13.86 -4.27 20.17
CA ARG A 163 13.35 -4.67 21.48
C ARG A 163 13.28 -3.53 22.51
N ASP A 164 13.05 -2.30 22.06
CA ASP A 164 12.91 -1.12 22.92
C ASP A 164 11.45 -0.88 23.39
N GLY A 165 10.51 -1.72 22.93
CA GLY A 165 9.10 -1.62 23.27
C GLY A 165 8.37 -0.49 22.54
N LYS A 166 8.99 0.17 21.56
CA LYS A 166 8.42 1.30 20.82
C LYS A 166 8.06 0.89 19.39
N ARG A 167 7.39 1.80 18.69
CA ARG A 167 7.06 1.67 17.27
C ARG A 167 7.92 2.64 16.45
N ASN A 168 9.19 2.31 16.29
CA ASN A 168 10.20 3.14 15.63
C ASN A 168 11.14 2.33 14.72
N ASP A 169 10.77 1.09 14.39
CA ASP A 169 11.62 0.14 13.67
C ASP A 169 11.63 0.34 12.15
N GLY A 170 10.82 1.27 11.65
CA GLY A 170 10.71 1.54 10.23
C GLY A 170 10.14 0.37 9.42
N MET A 171 10.69 0.10 8.24
CA MET A 171 10.27 -0.99 7.36
C MET A 171 10.70 -2.33 7.92
N THR A 172 9.74 -3.19 8.24
CA THR A 172 10.00 -4.47 8.90
C THR A 172 9.40 -5.67 8.19
N HIS A 173 8.48 -5.45 7.21
CA HIS A 173 7.83 -6.57 6.56
C HIS A 173 7.51 -6.29 5.10
N ILE A 174 7.50 -7.37 4.30
CA ILE A 174 7.26 -7.34 2.85
C ILE A 174 6.46 -8.57 2.43
N ALA A 175 5.64 -8.41 1.40
CA ALA A 175 4.77 -9.45 0.86
C ALA A 175 4.65 -9.34 -0.66
N VAL A 176 4.06 -10.35 -1.30
CA VAL A 176 3.65 -10.34 -2.72
C VAL A 176 2.13 -10.21 -2.79
N VAL A 177 1.62 -9.26 -3.56
CA VAL A 177 0.20 -9.14 -3.88
C VAL A 177 -0.21 -10.33 -4.75
N GLU A 178 -1.21 -11.10 -4.33
CA GLU A 178 -1.75 -12.23 -5.07
C GLU A 178 -2.95 -11.83 -5.93
N SER A 179 -3.90 -11.11 -5.34
CA SER A 179 -5.11 -10.65 -6.01
C SER A 179 -5.70 -9.42 -5.35
N VAL A 180 -6.62 -8.77 -6.06
CA VAL A 180 -7.40 -7.64 -5.54
C VAL A 180 -8.87 -7.92 -5.82
N ALA A 181 -9.70 -7.92 -4.79
CA ALA A 181 -11.14 -8.12 -4.90
C ALA A 181 -11.84 -6.82 -5.36
N PRO A 182 -13.08 -6.90 -5.90
CA PRO A 182 -13.82 -5.73 -6.37
C PRO A 182 -14.07 -4.65 -5.31
N ASP A 183 -14.09 -5.02 -4.02
CA ASP A 183 -14.21 -4.09 -2.89
C ASP A 183 -12.88 -3.43 -2.48
N GLY A 184 -11.81 -3.69 -3.26
CA GLY A 184 -10.46 -3.19 -2.99
C GLY A 184 -9.69 -4.00 -1.94
N THR A 185 -10.22 -5.13 -1.48
CA THR A 185 -9.49 -6.01 -0.55
C THR A 185 -8.36 -6.74 -1.29
N VAL A 186 -7.14 -6.48 -0.86
CA VAL A 186 -5.93 -7.09 -1.40
C VAL A 186 -5.64 -8.38 -0.64
N THR A 187 -5.53 -9.50 -1.36
CA THR A 187 -4.92 -10.72 -0.83
C THR A 187 -3.44 -10.70 -1.12
N PHE A 188 -2.62 -10.91 -0.10
CA PHE A 188 -1.17 -10.95 -0.25
C PHE A 188 -0.57 -12.20 0.41
N ILE A 189 0.53 -12.68 -0.16
CA ILE A 189 1.29 -13.83 0.36
C ILE A 189 2.52 -13.31 1.07
N HIS A 190 2.67 -13.69 2.32
CA HIS A 190 3.81 -13.30 3.14
C HIS A 190 4.34 -14.44 4.00
N ARG A 191 5.56 -14.31 4.51
CA ARG A 191 6.11 -15.23 5.49
C ARG A 191 6.04 -14.59 6.87
N GLY A 192 5.08 -15.05 7.67
CA GLY A 192 4.91 -14.67 9.07
C GLY A 192 5.61 -15.62 10.04
N GLY A 193 5.35 -15.47 11.34
CA GLY A 193 5.97 -16.31 12.39
C GLY A 193 5.68 -17.81 12.25
N LYS A 194 4.52 -18.18 11.70
CA LYS A 194 4.08 -19.59 11.56
C LYS A 194 4.44 -20.22 10.21
N GLY A 195 5.01 -19.46 9.27
CA GLY A 195 5.32 -19.91 7.92
C GLY A 195 4.73 -18.97 6.86
N VAL A 196 4.67 -19.45 5.62
CA VAL A 196 4.09 -18.72 4.49
C VAL A 196 2.58 -18.85 4.49
N ALA A 197 1.88 -17.74 4.44
CA ALA A 197 0.42 -17.68 4.50
C ALA A 197 -0.13 -16.59 3.59
N ARG A 198 -1.43 -16.66 3.31
CA ARG A 198 -2.23 -15.57 2.75
C ARG A 198 -2.75 -14.69 3.86
N SER A 199 -2.80 -13.40 3.63
CA SER A 199 -3.45 -12.42 4.47
C SER A 199 -4.12 -11.34 3.63
N HIS A 200 -4.99 -10.56 4.27
CA HIS A 200 -5.85 -9.59 3.61
C HIS A 200 -5.55 -8.18 4.11
N MET A 201 -5.75 -7.21 3.22
CA MET A 201 -5.61 -5.79 3.50
C MET A 201 -6.61 -4.99 2.67
N ASN A 202 -7.34 -4.08 3.31
CA ASN A 202 -8.23 -3.14 2.63
C ASN A 202 -7.84 -1.71 3.05
N LEU A 203 -7.33 -0.93 2.10
CA LEU A 203 -6.81 0.42 2.36
C LEU A 203 -7.92 1.48 2.47
N ALA A 204 -9.12 1.21 1.95
CA ALA A 204 -10.27 2.08 2.16
C ALA A 204 -10.81 1.99 3.59
N ARG A 205 -10.54 0.87 4.29
CA ARG A 205 -10.97 0.60 5.66
C ARG A 205 -9.84 0.00 6.50
N PRO A 206 -8.71 0.70 6.66
CA PRO A 206 -7.46 0.12 7.20
C PRO A 206 -7.55 -0.34 8.64
N THR A 207 -8.52 0.17 9.41
CA THR A 207 -8.72 -0.13 10.84
C THR A 207 -9.85 -1.14 11.10
N VAL A 208 -10.48 -1.68 10.04
CA VAL A 208 -11.58 -2.63 10.15
C VAL A 208 -11.08 -4.05 9.86
N HIS A 209 -11.16 -4.94 10.86
CA HIS A 209 -10.79 -6.34 10.69
C HIS A 209 -11.81 -7.10 9.86
N LYS A 210 -13.08 -7.05 10.28
CA LYS A 210 -14.21 -7.72 9.63
C LYS A 210 -15.42 -6.81 9.55
N LEU A 211 -16.23 -6.99 8.52
CA LEU A 211 -17.53 -6.37 8.39
C LEU A 211 -18.57 -7.11 9.25
N ASN A 212 -19.73 -6.49 9.49
CA ASN A 212 -20.86 -7.14 10.16
C ASN A 212 -21.37 -8.38 9.39
N SER A 213 -21.18 -8.42 8.07
CA SER A 213 -21.45 -9.59 7.22
C SER A 213 -20.50 -10.77 7.47
N GLY A 214 -19.43 -10.59 8.26
CA GLY A 214 -18.38 -11.57 8.47
C GLY A 214 -17.24 -11.51 7.45
N ALA A 215 -17.35 -10.68 6.38
CA ALA A 215 -16.29 -10.53 5.39
C ALA A 215 -15.02 -9.95 6.02
N LEU A 216 -13.88 -10.62 5.76
CA LEU A 216 -12.57 -10.25 6.28
C LEU A 216 -11.96 -9.15 5.40
N LEU A 217 -11.60 -8.03 6.01
CA LEU A 217 -10.97 -6.91 5.30
C LEU A 217 -9.47 -6.82 5.59
N ASN A 218 -9.06 -6.94 6.86
CA ASN A 218 -7.66 -6.85 7.24
C ASN A 218 -7.29 -7.92 8.26
N ASP A 219 -6.21 -8.61 8.02
CA ASP A 219 -5.60 -9.52 8.98
C ASP A 219 -4.68 -8.77 9.94
N PHE A 220 -4.51 -9.34 11.14
CA PHE A 220 -3.51 -8.86 12.09
C PHE A 220 -2.12 -9.36 11.66
N ILE A 221 -1.20 -8.43 11.33
CA ILE A 221 0.18 -8.75 10.98
C ILE A 221 1.20 -8.37 12.06
N ARG A 222 0.79 -7.57 13.05
CA ARG A 222 1.52 -7.38 14.31
C ARG A 222 0.69 -7.93 15.46
N PRO A 223 1.17 -8.96 16.18
CA PRO A 223 0.47 -9.47 17.35
C PRO A 223 0.49 -8.47 18.51
N ALA A 224 -0.46 -8.58 19.42
CA ALA A 224 -0.42 -7.84 20.67
C ALA A 224 0.81 -8.25 21.51
N SER A 225 1.37 -7.30 22.22
CA SER A 225 2.46 -7.49 23.17
C SER A 225 2.21 -6.69 24.43
N LYS A 226 3.08 -6.81 25.45
CA LYS A 226 2.91 -6.08 26.70
C LYS A 226 2.81 -4.56 26.46
N GLY A 227 1.66 -3.97 26.83
CA GLY A 227 1.39 -2.54 26.66
C GLY A 227 1.04 -2.10 25.23
N MET A 228 0.90 -3.03 24.27
CA MET A 228 0.61 -2.71 22.87
C MET A 228 -0.45 -3.64 22.31
N ARG A 229 -1.48 -3.08 21.64
CA ARG A 229 -2.50 -3.87 20.94
C ARG A 229 -1.95 -4.57 19.70
N ALA A 230 -2.72 -5.48 19.14
CA ALA A 230 -2.47 -5.99 17.79
C ALA A 230 -2.79 -4.92 16.74
N TYR A 231 -2.10 -4.97 15.59
CA TYR A 231 -2.31 -4.05 14.46
C TYR A 231 -2.63 -4.80 13.18
N LEU A 232 -3.55 -4.22 12.44
CA LEU A 232 -4.03 -4.73 11.16
C LEU A 232 -3.07 -4.38 10.02
N ALA A 233 -3.11 -5.14 8.94
CA ALA A 233 -2.27 -4.94 7.77
C ALA A 233 -2.44 -3.53 7.17
N GLY A 234 -3.69 -3.06 7.03
CA GLY A 234 -3.97 -1.72 6.51
C GLY A 234 -3.39 -0.59 7.36
N GLU A 235 -3.29 -0.76 8.69
CA GLU A 235 -2.71 0.25 9.59
C GLU A 235 -1.18 0.37 9.46
N LEU A 236 -0.53 -0.71 9.06
CA LEU A 236 0.94 -0.79 8.98
C LEU A 236 1.46 -0.69 7.54
N PHE A 237 0.57 -0.59 6.57
CA PHE A 237 0.91 -0.47 5.16
C PHE A 237 1.69 0.83 4.88
N VAL A 238 2.66 0.73 3.97
CA VAL A 238 3.48 1.87 3.52
C VAL A 238 3.27 2.16 2.06
N ALA A 239 3.55 1.17 1.20
CA ALA A 239 3.47 1.33 -0.25
C ALA A 239 3.47 -0.03 -0.95
N PHE A 240 3.11 -0.02 -2.22
CA PHE A 240 3.37 -1.09 -3.18
C PHE A 240 4.61 -0.77 -4.02
N ALA A 241 5.15 -1.79 -4.70
CA ALA A 241 6.08 -1.59 -5.80
C ALA A 241 5.81 -2.59 -6.92
N SER A 242 5.69 -2.08 -8.15
CA SER A 242 5.48 -2.91 -9.33
C SER A 242 6.75 -3.66 -9.74
N PRO A 243 6.65 -4.91 -10.24
CA PRO A 243 7.81 -5.69 -10.66
C PRO A 243 8.51 -5.15 -11.91
N GLY A 244 7.81 -4.38 -12.74
CA GLY A 244 8.39 -3.75 -13.92
C GLY A 244 9.35 -2.63 -13.52
N GLY A 245 10.65 -2.82 -13.82
CA GLY A 245 11.71 -1.88 -13.47
C GLY A 245 12.58 -2.27 -12.27
N LEU A 246 12.23 -3.38 -11.59
CA LEU A 246 13.03 -3.93 -10.48
C LEU A 246 14.15 -4.84 -10.97
#